data_5abc062a90473ed7031ddcf8c1e62f7e
#
_entry.id   5abc062a90473ed7031ddcf8c1e62f7e
#
_cell.length_a   1.000
_cell.length_b   1.000
_cell.length_c   1.000
_cell.angle_alpha   90.00
_cell.angle_beta   90.00
_cell.angle_gamma   90.00
#
_symmetry.space_group_name_H-M   'P 1'
#
loop_
_entity.id
_entity.type
_entity.pdbx_description
1 polymer ?
#
loop_
_entity_poly.entity_id
_entity_poly.type
_entity_poly.pdbx_seq_one_letter_code
_entity_poly.pdbx_strand_id
1 'polypeptide(L)'
;MRTFLIILSTLPLLGCNPLAKDDKEIFKDITLKYLTYSNLDGMSGDIFKFNLETTDNLNKIYQENNYKYSHFKCDNIKNYFVTGAISVEGEKLKKGKYTSSGYFTVCEDESMNVCVDKNQLEKLLTSNMSCRVVFGGLLQSNKVVADNILISKEAIRKSNFQ
;
A
#
# COMPACT_ATOMS: atom_id res chain seq x y z
N MET A 1 -46.84 54.22 18.26
CA MET A 1 -45.46 53.74 17.97
C MET A 1 -45.29 52.44 18.66
N ARG A 2 -45.24 51.32 17.91
CA ARG A 2 -45.01 49.95 18.44
C ARG A 2 -43.61 49.53 17.99
N THR A 3 -42.71 49.45 18.95
CA THR A 3 -41.32 49.02 18.74
C THR A 3 -41.28 47.49 18.66
N PHE A 4 -40.95 46.95 17.49
CA PHE A 4 -40.71 45.51 17.31
C PHE A 4 -39.28 45.20 17.70
N LEU A 5 -39.11 44.40 18.76
CA LEU A 5 -37.81 43.89 19.18
C LEU A 5 -37.53 42.60 18.41
N ILE A 6 -36.57 42.63 17.46
CA ILE A 6 -36.09 41.45 16.75
C ILE A 6 -35.01 40.80 17.62
N ILE A 7 -35.35 39.66 18.21
CA ILE A 7 -34.37 38.82 18.91
C ILE A 7 -33.68 37.94 17.87
N LEU A 8 -32.44 38.29 17.56
CA LEU A 8 -31.57 37.48 16.69
C LEU A 8 -30.97 36.34 17.52
N SER A 9 -31.56 35.14 17.40
CA SER A 9 -31.03 33.93 18.04
C SER A 9 -29.84 33.40 17.25
N THR A 10 -28.63 33.66 17.74
CA THR A 10 -27.38 32.99 17.27
C THR A 10 -27.36 31.55 17.73
N LEU A 11 -27.67 30.59 16.85
CA LEU A 11 -27.38 29.18 17.08
C LEU A 11 -25.88 28.97 17.05
N PRO A 12 -25.25 28.39 18.10
CA PRO A 12 -23.88 27.92 18.01
C PRO A 12 -23.86 26.67 17.12
N LEU A 13 -23.21 26.77 15.97
CA LEU A 13 -22.80 25.63 15.16
C LEU A 13 -21.76 24.86 16.00
N LEU A 14 -22.25 23.87 16.76
CA LEU A 14 -21.40 22.84 17.31
C LEU A 14 -20.84 22.04 16.13
N GLY A 15 -19.70 22.47 15.64
CA GLY A 15 -18.89 21.70 14.71
C GLY A 15 -18.53 20.39 15.37
N CYS A 16 -19.20 19.30 14.95
CA CYS A 16 -18.70 17.96 15.19
C CYS A 16 -17.34 17.87 14.49
N ASN A 17 -16.24 18.07 15.22
CA ASN A 17 -14.96 17.58 14.81
C ASN A 17 -15.12 16.04 14.72
N PRO A 18 -15.03 15.43 13.54
CA PRO A 18 -14.88 13.99 13.48
C PRO A 18 -13.58 13.70 14.22
N LEU A 19 -13.69 13.02 15.37
CA LEU A 19 -12.57 12.47 16.09
C LEU A 19 -11.64 11.83 15.08
N ALA A 20 -10.46 12.40 14.89
CA ALA A 20 -9.38 11.78 14.14
C ALA A 20 -9.17 10.42 14.80
N LYS A 21 -9.65 9.37 14.14
CA LYS A 21 -9.34 8.00 14.56
C LYS A 21 -7.83 7.89 14.53
N ASP A 22 -7.26 7.57 15.69
CA ASP A 22 -5.85 7.27 15.88
C ASP A 22 -5.32 6.49 14.68
N ASP A 23 -4.35 7.05 13.97
CA ASP A 23 -3.70 6.46 12.80
C ASP A 23 -2.73 5.32 13.21
N LYS A 24 -3.20 4.42 14.08
CA LYS A 24 -2.39 3.26 14.47
C LYS A 24 -2.22 2.34 13.28
N GLU A 25 -0.97 1.98 13.04
CA GLU A 25 -0.56 0.89 12.18
C GLU A 25 -1.42 -0.34 12.48
N ILE A 26 -2.16 -0.82 11.46
CA ILE A 26 -3.12 -1.91 11.66
C ILE A 26 -2.41 -3.25 11.77
N PHE A 27 -1.26 -3.40 11.09
CA PHE A 27 -0.48 -4.64 11.10
C PHE A 27 0.84 -4.47 11.84
N LYS A 28 1.02 -5.28 12.89
CA LYS A 28 2.24 -5.23 13.70
C LYS A 28 3.33 -6.18 13.22
N ASP A 29 2.95 -7.34 12.70
CA ASP A 29 3.87 -8.41 12.30
C ASP A 29 3.67 -8.75 10.82
N ILE A 30 4.31 -7.97 9.95
CA ILE A 30 4.31 -8.22 8.51
C ILE A 30 5.70 -8.65 8.05
N THR A 31 5.76 -9.74 7.28
CA THR A 31 7.02 -10.23 6.74
C THR A 31 6.86 -10.54 5.25
N LEU A 32 7.76 -10.00 4.44
CA LEU A 32 7.85 -10.32 3.02
C LEU A 32 8.61 -11.63 2.83
N LYS A 33 8.03 -12.53 2.03
CA LYS A 33 8.57 -13.85 1.71
C LYS A 33 8.53 -14.10 0.20
N TYR A 34 9.34 -15.04 -0.27
CA TYR A 34 9.29 -15.60 -1.63
C TYR A 34 9.31 -14.55 -2.74
N LEU A 35 10.25 -13.59 -2.66
CA LEU A 35 10.45 -12.62 -3.73
C LEU A 35 10.94 -13.33 -5.00
N THR A 36 10.23 -13.18 -6.11
CA THR A 36 10.53 -13.79 -7.39
C THR A 36 10.36 -12.77 -8.51
N TYR A 37 11.38 -12.64 -9.36
CA TYR A 37 11.29 -11.84 -10.57
C TYR A 37 10.49 -12.60 -11.65
N SER A 38 9.70 -11.87 -12.44
CA SER A 38 8.93 -12.39 -13.56
C SER A 38 8.89 -11.36 -14.69
N ASN A 39 9.36 -11.76 -15.86
CA ASN A 39 9.12 -11.01 -17.08
C ASN A 39 7.69 -11.31 -17.56
N LEU A 40 6.93 -10.27 -17.87
CA LEU A 40 5.58 -10.39 -18.41
C LEU A 40 5.64 -10.06 -19.91
N ASP A 41 5.81 -11.07 -20.73
CA ASP A 41 5.75 -10.93 -22.18
C ASP A 41 4.43 -10.27 -22.58
N GLY A 42 4.52 -9.12 -23.24
CA GLY A 42 3.35 -8.39 -23.75
C GLY A 42 2.70 -7.38 -22.81
N MET A 43 3.20 -7.22 -21.56
CA MET A 43 2.85 -6.12 -20.68
C MET A 43 4.02 -5.13 -20.55
N SER A 44 3.71 -3.87 -20.26
CA SER A 44 4.71 -2.83 -20.10
C SER A 44 5.46 -2.98 -18.77
N GLY A 45 6.48 -3.84 -18.74
CA GLY A 45 7.44 -3.88 -17.64
C GLY A 45 7.55 -5.22 -16.92
N ASP A 46 8.63 -5.34 -16.24
CA ASP A 46 9.00 -6.50 -15.42
C ASP A 46 8.47 -6.34 -14.00
N ILE A 47 8.08 -7.42 -13.36
CA ILE A 47 7.52 -7.41 -12.01
C ILE A 47 8.29 -8.30 -11.04
N PHE A 48 8.24 -7.92 -9.77
CA PHE A 48 8.63 -8.76 -8.65
C PHE A 48 7.39 -9.25 -7.92
N LYS A 49 7.16 -10.55 -7.90
CA LYS A 49 6.10 -11.21 -7.12
C LYS A 49 6.60 -11.56 -5.74
N PHE A 50 5.75 -11.43 -4.73
CA PHE A 50 6.08 -11.75 -3.35
C PHE A 50 4.86 -12.25 -2.58
N ASN A 51 5.10 -12.83 -1.40
CA ASN A 51 4.07 -13.10 -0.41
C ASN A 51 4.31 -12.24 0.83
N LEU A 52 3.22 -11.77 1.44
CA LEU A 52 3.22 -11.16 2.76
C LEU A 52 2.63 -12.14 3.77
N GLU A 53 3.37 -12.43 4.82
CA GLU A 53 2.86 -13.14 5.99
C GLU A 53 2.47 -12.12 7.06
N THR A 54 1.25 -12.24 7.59
CA THR A 54 0.71 -11.35 8.62
C THR A 54 0.05 -12.15 9.74
N THR A 55 -0.06 -11.60 10.94
CA THR A 55 -0.88 -12.15 12.02
C THR A 55 -2.36 -11.82 11.83
N ASP A 56 -2.66 -10.75 11.10
CA ASP A 56 -4.00 -10.26 10.88
C ASP A 56 -4.54 -10.68 9.52
N ASN A 57 -5.87 -10.88 9.43
CA ASN A 57 -6.54 -11.19 8.19
C ASN A 57 -6.76 -9.90 7.37
N LEU A 58 -5.98 -9.72 6.31
CA LEU A 58 -6.04 -8.54 5.42
C LEU A 58 -7.43 -8.37 4.82
N ASN A 59 -8.06 -9.47 4.39
CA ASN A 59 -9.39 -9.43 3.77
C ASN A 59 -10.45 -8.92 4.76
N LYS A 60 -10.42 -9.43 5.99
CA LYS A 60 -11.33 -8.97 7.03
C LYS A 60 -11.22 -7.46 7.24
N ILE A 61 -10.02 -6.94 7.42
CA ILE A 61 -9.78 -5.51 7.65
C ILE A 61 -10.20 -4.68 6.42
N TYR A 62 -9.91 -5.17 5.21
CA TYR A 62 -10.28 -4.52 3.97
C TYR A 62 -11.80 -4.39 3.83
N GLN A 63 -12.56 -5.46 4.11
CA GLN A 63 -14.02 -5.49 4.02
C GLN A 63 -14.68 -4.66 5.12
N GLU A 64 -14.28 -4.81 6.37
CA GLU A 64 -14.87 -4.09 7.51
C GLU A 64 -14.71 -2.56 7.40
N ASN A 65 -13.66 -2.09 6.74
CA ASN A 65 -13.42 -0.66 6.52
C ASN A 65 -13.87 -0.18 5.13
N ASN A 66 -14.52 -1.05 4.33
CA ASN A 66 -15.03 -0.73 3.00
C ASN A 66 -13.98 -0.15 2.03
N TYR A 67 -12.71 -0.58 2.14
CA TYR A 67 -11.66 -0.22 1.18
C TYR A 67 -11.95 -0.79 -0.20
N LYS A 68 -11.44 -0.17 -1.26
CA LYS A 68 -11.69 -0.53 -2.67
C LYS A 68 -10.43 -0.88 -3.44
N TYR A 69 -9.28 -0.47 -2.94
CA TYR A 69 -7.98 -0.79 -3.55
C TYR A 69 -6.91 -0.96 -2.48
N SER A 70 -5.90 -1.73 -2.85
CA SER A 70 -4.72 -1.99 -2.05
C SER A 70 -3.49 -1.71 -2.89
N HIS A 71 -2.58 -0.88 -2.38
CA HIS A 71 -1.32 -0.57 -3.03
C HIS A 71 -0.14 -1.06 -2.18
N PHE A 72 0.88 -1.51 -2.87
CA PHE A 72 2.20 -1.72 -2.32
C PHE A 72 3.11 -0.63 -2.89
N LYS A 73 3.65 0.22 -2.04
CA LYS A 73 4.49 1.35 -2.43
C LYS A 73 5.80 1.29 -1.67
N CYS A 74 6.91 1.50 -2.37
CA CYS A 74 8.21 1.65 -1.74
C CYS A 74 8.73 3.08 -1.91
N ASP A 75 9.83 3.39 -1.23
CA ASP A 75 10.54 4.64 -1.45
C ASP A 75 11.00 4.75 -2.91
N ASN A 76 10.90 5.95 -3.45
CA ASN A 76 11.30 6.21 -4.83
C ASN A 76 12.80 5.96 -5.01
N ILE A 77 13.16 5.39 -6.15
CA ILE A 77 14.54 5.20 -6.56
C ILE A 77 14.89 6.28 -7.58
N LYS A 78 15.63 7.31 -7.17
CA LYS A 78 15.87 8.51 -8.00
C LYS A 78 14.54 9.14 -8.41
N ASN A 79 14.23 9.16 -9.71
CA ASN A 79 12.99 9.71 -10.29
C ASN A 79 11.98 8.63 -10.64
N TYR A 80 12.20 7.37 -10.23
CA TYR A 80 11.31 6.24 -10.52
C TYR A 80 10.46 5.89 -9.31
N PHE A 81 9.22 5.53 -9.58
CA PHE A 81 8.26 5.05 -8.60
C PHE A 81 8.33 3.52 -8.48
N VAL A 82 8.40 3.03 -7.26
CA VAL A 82 8.32 1.59 -6.97
C VAL A 82 6.94 1.32 -6.41
N THR A 83 6.08 0.74 -7.22
CA THR A 83 4.66 0.60 -6.92
C THR A 83 4.10 -0.74 -7.39
N GLY A 84 3.00 -1.17 -6.80
CA GLY A 84 2.32 -2.41 -7.14
C GLY A 84 1.04 -2.59 -6.34
N ALA A 85 0.59 -3.84 -6.25
CA ALA A 85 -0.63 -4.18 -5.54
C ALA A 85 -0.47 -5.43 -4.68
N ILE A 86 -1.41 -5.59 -3.74
CA ILE A 86 -1.51 -6.78 -2.88
C ILE A 86 -2.90 -7.37 -3.07
N SER A 87 -2.98 -8.67 -3.26
CA SER A 87 -4.24 -9.39 -3.10
C SER A 87 -4.62 -9.41 -1.62
N VAL A 88 -5.80 -8.90 -1.29
CA VAL A 88 -6.31 -8.96 0.07
C VAL A 88 -6.89 -10.33 0.43
N GLU A 89 -7.20 -11.14 -0.58
CA GLU A 89 -7.62 -12.53 -0.42
C GLU A 89 -6.39 -13.36 -0.03
N GLY A 90 -6.25 -13.57 1.25
CA GLY A 90 -5.14 -14.33 1.81
C GLY A 90 -5.56 -15.70 2.32
N GLU A 91 -4.66 -16.65 2.25
CA GLU A 91 -4.85 -17.98 2.81
C GLU A 91 -4.44 -18.01 4.29
N LYS A 92 -5.24 -18.71 5.10
CA LYS A 92 -4.89 -18.94 6.50
C LYS A 92 -3.81 -20.03 6.59
N LEU A 93 -2.66 -19.65 7.12
CA LEU A 93 -1.55 -20.57 7.38
C LEU A 93 -1.70 -21.27 8.73
N LYS A 94 -0.87 -22.29 8.93
CA LYS A 94 -0.69 -22.91 10.26
C LYS A 94 -0.20 -21.86 11.27
N LYS A 95 -0.55 -22.05 12.55
CA LYS A 95 -0.18 -21.13 13.66
C LYS A 95 -0.86 -19.75 13.65
N GLY A 96 -2.03 -19.61 13.03
CA GLY A 96 -2.82 -18.37 13.09
C GLY A 96 -2.27 -17.23 12.24
N LYS A 97 -1.34 -17.49 11.32
CA LYS A 97 -0.87 -16.53 10.32
C LYS A 97 -1.72 -16.57 9.06
N TYR A 98 -1.62 -15.50 8.28
CA TYR A 98 -2.21 -15.38 6.95
C TYR A 98 -1.12 -15.07 5.94
N THR A 99 -1.29 -15.50 4.70
CA THR A 99 -0.43 -15.10 3.59
C THR A 99 -1.24 -14.45 2.50
N SER A 100 -0.71 -13.39 1.91
CA SER A 100 -1.29 -12.69 0.77
C SER A 100 -0.23 -12.50 -0.30
N SER A 101 -0.60 -12.70 -1.56
CA SER A 101 0.31 -12.45 -2.67
C SER A 101 0.30 -10.99 -3.08
N GLY A 102 1.40 -10.52 -3.63
CA GLY A 102 1.52 -9.19 -4.18
C GLY A 102 2.58 -9.13 -5.27
N TYR A 103 2.66 -7.96 -5.88
CA TYR A 103 3.71 -7.63 -6.83
C TYR A 103 4.10 -6.17 -6.73
N PHE A 104 5.28 -5.84 -7.20
CA PHE A 104 5.69 -4.47 -7.49
C PHE A 104 6.50 -4.41 -8.78
N THR A 105 6.55 -3.22 -9.34
CA THR A 105 7.36 -2.86 -10.50
C THR A 105 8.00 -1.49 -10.29
N VAL A 106 8.91 -1.10 -11.16
CA VAL A 106 9.58 0.22 -11.16
C VAL A 106 9.17 0.94 -12.43
N CYS A 107 8.57 2.13 -12.29
CA CYS A 107 8.01 2.88 -13.41
C CYS A 107 8.40 4.35 -13.35
N GLU A 108 8.29 5.05 -14.48
CA GLU A 108 8.54 6.49 -14.58
C GLU A 108 7.41 7.31 -13.97
N ASP A 109 6.21 6.72 -13.86
CA ASP A 109 5.01 7.36 -13.30
C ASP A 109 4.28 6.44 -12.32
N GLU A 110 3.52 7.02 -11.39
CA GLU A 110 2.72 6.28 -10.40
C GLU A 110 1.58 5.46 -11.03
N SER A 111 1.14 5.80 -12.23
CA SER A 111 0.05 5.12 -12.94
C SER A 111 0.50 3.83 -13.62
N MET A 112 1.78 3.50 -13.54
CA MET A 112 2.40 2.30 -14.14
C MET A 112 2.23 2.19 -15.66
N ASN A 113 2.18 3.34 -16.38
CA ASN A 113 2.04 3.34 -17.84
C ASN A 113 3.37 3.03 -18.53
N VAL A 114 4.47 3.53 -17.98
CA VAL A 114 5.81 3.34 -18.52
C VAL A 114 6.69 2.73 -17.43
N CYS A 115 6.90 1.43 -17.51
CA CYS A 115 7.74 0.72 -16.55
C CYS A 115 9.07 0.29 -17.20
N VAL A 116 10.10 0.21 -16.38
CA VAL A 116 11.47 -0.06 -16.82
C VAL A 116 11.67 -1.55 -17.14
N ASP A 117 12.55 -1.82 -18.08
CA ASP A 117 12.97 -3.17 -18.43
C ASP A 117 14.02 -3.74 -17.46
N LYS A 118 14.37 -5.02 -17.63
CA LYS A 118 15.35 -5.73 -16.82
C LYS A 118 16.69 -4.99 -16.75
N ASN A 119 17.21 -4.48 -17.86
CA ASN A 119 18.52 -3.84 -17.91
C ASN A 119 18.56 -2.53 -17.11
N GLN A 120 17.44 -1.80 -17.09
CA GLN A 120 17.26 -0.60 -16.28
C GLN A 120 17.09 -0.96 -14.80
N LEU A 121 16.30 -2.00 -14.47
CA LEU A 121 16.11 -2.49 -13.11
C LEU A 121 17.44 -2.86 -12.45
N GLU A 122 18.34 -3.55 -13.16
CA GLU A 122 19.66 -3.92 -12.64
C GLU A 122 20.50 -2.71 -12.19
N LYS A 123 20.36 -1.59 -12.90
CA LYS A 123 21.05 -0.33 -12.58
C LYS A 123 20.37 0.46 -11.45
N LEU A 124 19.09 0.27 -11.25
CA LEU A 124 18.28 1.00 -10.26
C LEU A 124 18.24 0.28 -8.91
N LEU A 125 18.02 -1.04 -8.89
CA LEU A 125 17.82 -1.82 -7.67
C LEU A 125 19.15 -2.19 -6.98
N THR A 126 19.92 -1.18 -6.61
CA THR A 126 21.26 -1.34 -6.02
C THR A 126 21.32 -1.22 -4.50
N SER A 127 20.22 -0.84 -3.86
CA SER A 127 20.12 -0.63 -2.41
C SER A 127 18.89 -1.33 -1.83
N ASN A 128 18.82 -1.38 -0.50
CA ASN A 128 17.61 -1.79 0.21
C ASN A 128 16.50 -0.76 -0.03
N MET A 129 15.25 -1.23 -0.03
CA MET A 129 14.06 -0.40 -0.15
C MET A 129 13.17 -0.57 1.08
N SER A 130 12.61 0.53 1.57
CA SER A 130 11.54 0.51 2.55
C SER A 130 10.20 0.64 1.85
N CYS A 131 9.26 -0.23 2.18
CA CYS A 131 7.97 -0.32 1.51
C CYS A 131 6.84 -0.27 2.53
N ARG A 132 5.63 0.04 2.04
CA ARG A 132 4.40 0.14 2.83
C ARG A 132 3.21 -0.41 2.08
N VAL A 133 2.22 -0.85 2.84
CA VAL A 133 0.90 -1.23 2.33
C VAL A 133 -0.07 -0.09 2.59
N VAL A 134 -0.79 0.32 1.55
CA VAL A 134 -1.76 1.40 1.59
C VAL A 134 -3.11 0.89 1.12
N PHE A 135 -4.14 1.02 1.95
CA PHE A 135 -5.52 0.77 1.57
C PHE A 135 -6.24 2.08 1.32
N GLY A 136 -7.18 2.08 0.39
CA GLY A 136 -7.98 3.25 0.10
C GLY A 136 -9.35 2.93 -0.47
N GLY A 137 -10.19 3.96 -0.58
CA GLY A 137 -11.54 3.87 -1.13
C GLY A 137 -11.92 5.15 -1.87
N LEU A 138 -13.04 5.09 -2.61
CA LEU A 138 -13.47 6.19 -3.50
C LEU A 138 -13.75 7.51 -2.76
N LEU A 139 -14.18 7.43 -1.49
CA LEU A 139 -14.53 8.60 -0.67
C LEU A 139 -13.76 8.62 0.67
N GLN A 140 -12.71 7.82 0.77
CA GLN A 140 -11.89 7.70 1.97
C GLN A 140 -10.45 8.11 1.66
N SER A 141 -9.80 8.77 2.61
CA SER A 141 -8.36 9.01 2.52
C SER A 141 -7.59 7.69 2.52
N ASN A 142 -6.48 7.68 1.79
CA ASN A 142 -5.54 6.55 1.82
C ASN A 142 -5.02 6.34 3.24
N LYS A 143 -5.03 5.08 3.69
CA LYS A 143 -4.50 4.71 5.00
C LYS A 143 -3.31 3.78 4.84
N VAL A 144 -2.19 4.15 5.44
CA VAL A 144 -1.04 3.25 5.60
C VAL A 144 -1.42 2.21 6.65
N VAL A 145 -1.49 0.95 6.25
CA VAL A 145 -1.88 -0.17 7.13
C VAL A 145 -0.68 -0.98 7.59
N ALA A 146 0.42 -0.91 6.87
CA ALA A 146 1.72 -1.43 7.28
C ALA A 146 2.84 -0.57 6.69
N ASP A 147 3.91 -0.39 7.43
CA ASP A 147 5.06 0.41 7.05
C ASP A 147 6.37 -0.32 7.34
N ASN A 148 7.48 0.21 6.88
CA ASN A 148 8.83 -0.31 7.14
C ASN A 148 9.04 -1.76 6.67
N ILE A 149 8.36 -2.18 5.61
CA ILE A 149 8.56 -3.50 5.00
C ILE A 149 9.87 -3.46 4.21
N LEU A 150 10.91 -4.05 4.75
CA LEU A 150 12.23 -4.03 4.13
C LEU A 150 12.34 -5.06 3.01
N ILE A 151 12.69 -4.59 1.80
CA ILE A 151 13.18 -5.44 0.70
C ILE A 151 14.68 -5.25 0.61
N SER A 152 15.44 -6.27 0.98
CA SER A 152 16.90 -6.19 0.92
C SER A 152 17.40 -6.35 -0.50
N LYS A 153 18.53 -5.71 -0.80
CA LYS A 153 19.27 -5.90 -2.07
C LYS A 153 19.56 -7.39 -2.33
N GLU A 154 19.90 -8.14 -1.29
CA GLU A 154 20.18 -9.58 -1.36
C GLU A 154 18.94 -10.36 -1.77
N ALA A 155 17.76 -10.00 -1.27
CA ALA A 155 16.49 -10.64 -1.66
C ALA A 155 16.20 -10.41 -3.15
N ILE A 156 16.42 -9.20 -3.64
CA ILE A 156 16.27 -8.85 -5.06
C ILE A 156 17.23 -9.70 -5.91
N ARG A 157 18.50 -9.79 -5.55
CA ARG A 157 19.49 -10.59 -6.28
C ARG A 157 19.17 -12.08 -6.31
N LYS A 158 18.57 -12.62 -5.25
CA LYS A 158 18.17 -14.02 -5.14
C LYS A 158 16.83 -14.34 -5.84
N SER A 159 16.11 -13.36 -6.33
CA SER A 159 14.78 -13.52 -6.94
C SER A 159 14.79 -14.09 -8.37
N ASN A 160 15.90 -14.67 -8.84
CA ASN A 160 16.15 -15.07 -10.24
C ASN A 160 16.16 -13.88 -11.22
N PHE A 161 16.55 -12.72 -10.71
CA PHE A 161 16.63 -11.48 -11.47
C PHE A 161 17.89 -11.44 -12.36
N GLN A 162 18.92 -12.27 -12.07
CA GLN A 162 20.17 -12.35 -12.83
C GLN A 162 20.09 -13.35 -13.97
#